data_19f931c41ebd1880ecf200a5147bbb84
#
_entry.id   19f931c41ebd1880ecf200a5147bbb84
#
_cell.length_a   1.000
_cell.length_b   1.000
_cell.length_c   1.000
_cell.angle_alpha   90.00
_cell.angle_beta   90.00
_cell.angle_gamma   90.00
#
_symmetry.space_group_name_H-M   'P 1'
#
loop_
_entity.id
_entity.type
_entity.pdbx_description
1 polymer ?
#
loop_
_entity_poly.entity_id
_entity_poly.type
_entity_poly.pdbx_seq_one_letter_code
_entity_poly.pdbx_strand_id
1 'polypeptide(L)'
;MSTESKCPVTGMTKKAIAGGGTSNKEWWPNQLNLKILHQHSALSNPLGEDFDYAEEFKSLDLAALKKDLYALMTDSQDWWPADYGHYGPLFIRMAWHSAGTYRFGDGRGGGNTGNQRFAPLNSWPDNVNLDKARRLLWPIKQKYGKK
;
A
#
# COMPACT_ATOMS: atom_id res chain seq x y z
N MET A 1 -45.11 10.40 13.71
CA MET A 1 -44.48 9.08 13.47
C MET A 1 -43.28 9.30 12.57
N SER A 2 -42.06 9.28 13.13
CA SER A 2 -40.87 9.40 12.34
C SER A 2 -40.56 8.02 11.75
N THR A 3 -40.63 7.88 10.45
CA THR A 3 -40.19 6.69 9.73
C THR A 3 -38.67 6.63 9.81
N GLU A 4 -38.14 5.79 10.70
CA GLU A 4 -36.73 5.46 10.72
C GLU A 4 -36.35 4.72 9.42
N SER A 5 -35.61 5.37 8.56
CA SER A 5 -35.11 4.72 7.35
C SER A 5 -33.94 3.79 7.71
N LYS A 6 -34.14 2.50 7.55
CA LYS A 6 -33.04 1.49 7.67
C LYS A 6 -32.17 1.56 6.44
N CYS A 7 -30.85 1.60 6.65
CA CYS A 7 -29.91 1.50 5.53
C CYS A 7 -30.04 0.13 4.86
N PRO A 8 -30.34 0.05 3.55
CA PRO A 8 -30.59 -1.22 2.87
C PRO A 8 -29.36 -2.13 2.79
N VAL A 9 -28.15 -1.59 3.04
CA VAL A 9 -26.89 -2.35 2.95
C VAL A 9 -26.48 -2.95 4.30
N THR A 10 -26.81 -2.29 5.42
CA THR A 10 -26.33 -2.73 6.75
C THR A 10 -27.45 -3.10 7.72
N GLY A 11 -28.72 -2.82 7.39
CA GLY A 11 -29.84 -3.06 8.30
C GLY A 11 -29.84 -2.22 9.60
N MET A 12 -28.87 -1.32 9.75
CA MET A 12 -28.72 -0.49 10.93
C MET A 12 -29.51 0.82 10.81
N THR A 13 -30.22 1.19 11.85
CA THR A 13 -30.84 2.52 11.98
C THR A 13 -29.76 3.57 12.21
N LYS A 14 -29.49 4.42 11.22
CA LYS A 14 -28.61 5.59 11.41
C LYS A 14 -29.46 6.77 11.86
N LYS A 15 -29.17 7.34 13.03
CA LYS A 15 -29.56 8.70 13.33
C LYS A 15 -28.80 9.63 12.40
N ALA A 16 -29.50 10.34 11.53
CA ALA A 16 -28.91 11.39 10.72
C ALA A 16 -28.51 12.54 11.66
N ILE A 17 -27.22 12.61 11.95
CA ILE A 17 -26.62 13.75 12.65
C ILE A 17 -26.09 14.68 11.57
N ALA A 18 -26.71 15.83 11.40
CA ALA A 18 -26.23 16.85 10.49
C ALA A 18 -24.80 17.24 10.88
N GLY A 19 -23.84 17.01 9.98
CA GLY A 19 -22.42 17.33 10.20
C GLY A 19 -21.54 16.21 10.74
N GLY A 20 -22.07 15.03 11.04
CA GLY A 20 -21.28 13.86 11.43
C GLY A 20 -20.96 12.95 10.25
N GLY A 21 -19.72 13.00 9.75
CA GLY A 21 -19.22 12.00 8.80
C GLY A 21 -18.99 10.64 9.48
N THR A 22 -18.96 9.56 8.70
CA THR A 22 -18.55 8.23 9.18
C THR A 22 -17.04 8.09 9.14
N SER A 23 -16.47 7.51 10.18
CA SER A 23 -15.03 7.19 10.22
C SER A 23 -14.75 5.87 9.51
N ASN A 24 -13.50 5.63 9.12
CA ASN A 24 -13.07 4.33 8.58
C ASN A 24 -13.40 3.17 9.51
N LYS A 25 -13.33 3.38 10.82
CA LYS A 25 -13.65 2.37 11.82
C LYS A 25 -15.10 1.91 11.75
N GLU A 26 -16.00 2.79 11.33
CA GLU A 26 -17.43 2.47 11.19
C GLU A 26 -17.76 1.71 9.90
N TRP A 27 -16.87 1.81 8.90
CA TRP A 27 -17.02 1.17 7.59
C TRP A 27 -16.19 -0.10 7.46
N TRP A 28 -15.05 -0.16 8.09
CA TRP A 28 -14.09 -1.25 7.99
C TRP A 28 -13.98 -2.03 9.31
N PRO A 29 -13.74 -3.36 9.25
CA PRO A 29 -13.82 -4.26 8.09
C PRO A 29 -15.21 -4.86 7.87
N ASN A 30 -16.15 -4.67 8.81
CA ASN A 30 -17.30 -5.53 8.95
C ASN A 30 -18.63 -4.93 8.42
N GLN A 31 -18.64 -3.64 8.07
CA GLN A 31 -19.88 -2.94 7.72
C GLN A 31 -20.04 -2.63 6.24
N LEU A 32 -18.94 -2.62 5.49
CA LEU A 32 -18.92 -2.38 4.06
C LEU A 32 -18.06 -3.43 3.37
N ASN A 33 -18.64 -4.14 2.43
CA ASN A 33 -17.85 -5.07 1.62
C ASN A 33 -17.05 -4.30 0.56
N LEU A 34 -15.83 -3.92 0.92
CA LEU A 34 -14.91 -3.22 0.01
C LEU A 34 -14.26 -4.15 -1.04
N LYS A 35 -14.46 -5.47 -0.95
CA LYS A 35 -13.91 -6.42 -1.93
C LYS A 35 -14.37 -6.13 -3.35
N ILE A 36 -15.56 -5.56 -3.52
CA ILE A 36 -16.08 -5.16 -4.84
C ILE A 36 -15.20 -4.12 -5.52
N LEU A 37 -14.46 -3.29 -4.76
CA LEU A 37 -13.54 -2.28 -5.30
C LEU A 37 -12.24 -2.88 -5.81
N HIS A 38 -11.97 -4.12 -5.47
CA HIS A 38 -10.78 -4.88 -5.85
C HIS A 38 -11.11 -6.03 -6.82
N GLN A 39 -12.09 -5.83 -7.67
CA GLN A 39 -12.46 -6.79 -8.71
C GLN A 39 -11.40 -6.83 -9.81
N HIS A 40 -10.30 -7.49 -9.51
CA HIS A 40 -9.29 -7.82 -10.50
C HIS A 40 -9.52 -9.26 -11.00
N SER A 41 -9.36 -9.47 -12.30
CA SER A 41 -9.35 -10.83 -12.84
C SER A 41 -8.23 -11.63 -12.18
N ALA A 42 -8.50 -12.91 -11.85
CA ALA A 42 -7.46 -13.83 -11.38
C ALA A 42 -6.30 -13.94 -12.39
N LEU A 43 -6.57 -13.74 -13.67
CA LEU A 43 -5.56 -13.69 -14.74
C LEU A 43 -4.56 -12.52 -14.58
N SER A 44 -4.90 -11.49 -13.83
CA SER A 44 -4.00 -10.37 -13.55
C SER A 44 -3.04 -10.64 -12.39
N ASN A 45 -3.21 -11.75 -11.68
CA ASN A 45 -2.32 -12.14 -10.58
C ASN A 45 -1.07 -12.84 -11.13
N PRO A 46 0.11 -12.20 -11.09
CA PRO A 46 1.33 -12.81 -11.62
C PRO A 46 1.84 -14.00 -10.81
N LEU A 47 1.29 -14.21 -9.61
CA LEU A 47 1.73 -15.26 -8.69
C LEU A 47 0.90 -16.54 -8.82
N GLY A 48 -0.25 -16.50 -9.54
CA GLY A 48 -1.15 -17.64 -9.72
C GLY A 48 -2.19 -17.75 -8.61
N GLU A 49 -3.13 -18.68 -8.82
CA GLU A 49 -4.28 -18.87 -7.92
C GLU A 49 -3.89 -19.58 -6.61
N ASP A 50 -2.88 -20.44 -6.67
CA ASP A 50 -2.43 -21.25 -5.52
C ASP A 50 -1.50 -20.49 -4.57
N PHE A 51 -1.17 -19.22 -4.87
CA PHE A 51 -0.28 -18.43 -4.05
C PHE A 51 -0.96 -17.95 -2.77
N ASP A 52 -0.49 -18.44 -1.62
CA ASP A 52 -0.87 -17.94 -0.30
C ASP A 52 0.24 -17.07 0.28
N TYR A 53 -0.03 -15.77 0.37
CA TYR A 53 0.93 -14.79 0.89
C TYR A 53 1.35 -15.09 2.33
N ALA A 54 0.43 -15.53 3.18
CA ALA A 54 0.71 -15.77 4.59
C ALA A 54 1.65 -16.97 4.77
N GLU A 55 1.45 -18.02 3.99
CA GLU A 55 2.34 -19.20 4.01
C GLU A 55 3.73 -18.83 3.46
N GLU A 56 3.81 -18.13 2.35
CA GLU A 56 5.09 -17.67 1.80
C GLU A 56 5.83 -16.73 2.77
N PHE A 57 5.11 -15.84 3.43
CA PHE A 57 5.71 -14.92 4.41
C PHE A 57 6.32 -15.65 5.61
N LYS A 58 5.76 -16.77 6.05
CA LYS A 58 6.33 -17.60 7.14
C LYS A 58 7.71 -18.15 6.79
N SER A 59 8.00 -18.34 5.51
CA SER A 59 9.30 -18.81 5.04
C SER A 59 10.36 -17.71 4.95
N LEU A 60 9.97 -16.43 5.17
CA LEU A 60 10.86 -15.28 5.11
C LEU A 60 11.76 -15.17 6.34
N ASP A 61 13.07 -15.15 6.13
CA ASP A 61 14.01 -14.69 7.16
C ASP A 61 13.98 -13.17 7.27
N LEU A 62 13.12 -12.68 8.17
CA LEU A 62 12.93 -11.24 8.39
C LEU A 62 14.21 -10.57 8.92
N ALA A 63 15.01 -11.28 9.71
CA ALA A 63 16.26 -10.74 10.25
C ALA A 63 17.30 -10.54 9.14
N ALA A 64 17.45 -11.52 8.24
CA ALA A 64 18.30 -11.40 7.07
C ALA A 64 17.84 -10.28 6.14
N LEU A 65 16.52 -10.17 5.87
CA LEU A 65 15.96 -9.08 5.07
C LEU A 65 16.29 -7.71 5.64
N LYS A 66 16.09 -7.53 6.95
CA LYS A 66 16.43 -6.26 7.62
C LYS A 66 17.91 -5.94 7.53
N LYS A 67 18.78 -6.93 7.73
CA LYS A 67 20.22 -6.76 7.60
C LYS A 67 20.61 -6.28 6.20
N ASP A 68 20.06 -6.90 5.16
CA ASP A 68 20.32 -6.51 3.78
C ASP A 68 19.81 -5.10 3.48
N LEU A 69 18.64 -4.74 3.99
CA LEU A 69 18.09 -3.37 3.86
C LEU A 69 18.98 -2.33 4.55
N TYR A 70 19.46 -2.60 5.74
CA TYR A 70 20.38 -1.68 6.45
C TYR A 70 21.70 -1.53 5.71
N ALA A 71 22.24 -2.60 5.17
CA ALA A 71 23.46 -2.55 4.36
C ALA A 71 23.25 -1.68 3.10
N LEU A 72 22.12 -1.89 2.40
CA LEU A 72 21.77 -1.10 1.22
C LEU A 72 21.62 0.39 1.53
N MET A 73 21.10 0.76 2.69
CA MET A 73 20.88 2.16 3.04
C MET A 73 22.18 2.99 3.08
N THR A 74 23.30 2.38 3.33
CA THR A 74 24.62 3.05 3.43
C THR A 74 25.57 2.71 2.27
N ASP A 75 25.13 1.89 1.32
CA ASP A 75 25.89 1.52 0.13
C ASP A 75 25.59 2.50 -1.02
N SER A 76 26.30 3.63 -1.01
CA SER A 76 26.12 4.69 -2.00
C SER A 76 26.51 4.24 -3.39
N GLN A 77 25.59 4.39 -4.34
CA GLN A 77 25.80 3.98 -5.74
C GLN A 77 26.21 5.18 -6.61
N ASP A 78 27.20 5.00 -7.48
CA ASP A 78 27.68 6.06 -8.39
C ASP A 78 26.59 6.63 -9.30
N TRP A 79 25.66 5.76 -9.74
CA TRP A 79 24.57 6.18 -10.63
C TRP A 79 23.47 6.98 -9.91
N TRP A 80 23.41 6.93 -8.57
CA TRP A 80 22.52 7.69 -7.71
C TRP A 80 23.14 7.83 -6.32
N PRO A 81 24.09 8.75 -6.13
CA PRO A 81 24.76 8.93 -4.85
C PRO A 81 23.80 9.23 -3.71
N ALA A 82 24.07 8.64 -2.55
CA ALA A 82 23.24 8.83 -1.36
C ALA A 82 23.49 10.23 -0.75
N ASP A 83 22.40 10.96 -0.50
CA ASP A 83 22.44 12.22 0.22
C ASP A 83 22.98 11.98 1.63
N TYR A 84 24.05 12.70 1.97
CA TYR A 84 24.73 12.51 3.26
C TYR A 84 25.14 11.04 3.55
N GLY A 85 25.33 10.25 2.50
CA GLY A 85 25.74 8.85 2.60
C GLY A 85 24.66 7.88 3.05
N HIS A 86 23.38 8.27 2.99
CA HIS A 86 22.29 7.40 3.49
C HIS A 86 20.99 7.51 2.68
N TYR A 87 20.49 6.38 2.17
CA TYR A 87 19.24 6.33 1.40
C TYR A 87 17.96 6.25 2.26
N GLY A 88 18.07 6.12 3.56
CA GLY A 88 16.92 5.95 4.45
C GLY A 88 15.81 6.98 4.26
N PRO A 89 16.11 8.29 4.21
CA PRO A 89 15.08 9.31 3.97
C PRO A 89 14.34 9.13 2.64
N LEU A 90 15.05 8.75 1.58
CA LEU A 90 14.45 8.45 0.28
C LEU A 90 13.48 7.25 0.36
N PHE A 91 13.85 6.21 1.10
CA PHE A 91 12.99 5.04 1.28
C PHE A 91 11.79 5.33 2.18
N ILE A 92 11.96 6.13 3.24
CA ILE A 92 10.85 6.58 4.10
C ILE A 92 9.85 7.39 3.28
N ARG A 93 10.33 8.33 2.46
CA ARG A 93 9.48 9.11 1.56
C ARG A 93 8.72 8.21 0.60
N MET A 94 9.40 7.24 -0.01
CA MET A 94 8.76 6.28 -0.91
C MET A 94 7.65 5.49 -0.21
N ALA A 95 7.91 4.98 0.98
CA ALA A 95 6.92 4.22 1.75
C ALA A 95 5.72 5.07 2.14
N TRP A 96 5.95 6.29 2.59
CA TRP A 96 4.91 7.26 2.94
C TRP A 96 4.03 7.59 1.74
N HIS A 97 4.62 7.91 0.59
CA HIS A 97 3.87 8.26 -0.62
C HIS A 97 3.19 7.05 -1.25
N SER A 98 3.69 5.85 -1.02
CA SER A 98 2.99 4.61 -1.38
C SER A 98 1.72 4.43 -0.54
N ALA A 99 1.84 4.57 0.78
CA ALA A 99 0.71 4.52 1.69
C ALA A 99 -0.29 5.67 1.44
N GLY A 100 0.22 6.87 1.14
CA GLY A 100 -0.56 8.08 0.89
C GLY A 100 -1.43 8.05 -0.37
N THR A 101 -1.30 7.03 -1.22
CA THR A 101 -2.24 6.81 -2.33
C THR A 101 -3.60 6.27 -1.87
N TYR A 102 -3.73 5.91 -0.59
CA TYR A 102 -4.97 5.39 -0.04
C TYR A 102 -6.08 6.45 -0.09
N ARG A 103 -7.25 6.04 -0.58
CA ARG A 103 -8.43 6.86 -0.67
C ARG A 103 -9.42 6.48 0.44
N PHE A 104 -9.61 7.39 1.35
CA PHE A 104 -10.54 7.22 2.46
C PHE A 104 -11.99 6.93 2.03
N GLY A 105 -12.45 7.63 0.96
CA GLY A 105 -13.85 7.57 0.54
C GLY A 105 -14.29 6.23 -0.04
N ASP A 106 -13.40 5.49 -0.67
CA ASP A 106 -13.72 4.23 -1.35
C ASP A 106 -12.77 3.06 -1.02
N GLY A 107 -11.74 3.32 -0.21
CA GLY A 107 -10.79 2.30 0.22
C GLY A 107 -9.79 1.84 -0.85
N ARG A 108 -9.72 2.52 -2.00
CA ARG A 108 -8.75 2.22 -3.06
C ARG A 108 -7.37 2.81 -2.76
N GLY A 109 -6.35 2.28 -3.41
CA GLY A 109 -4.98 2.74 -3.22
C GLY A 109 -4.29 2.09 -2.02
N GLY A 110 -3.25 2.75 -1.53
CA GLY A 110 -2.41 2.26 -0.43
C GLY A 110 -1.17 1.51 -0.90
N GLY A 111 -0.32 1.12 0.05
CA GLY A 111 1.01 0.59 -0.23
C GLY A 111 1.03 -0.72 -1.04
N ASN A 112 -0.02 -1.52 -0.93
CA ASN A 112 -0.13 -2.81 -1.62
C ASN A 112 -0.54 -2.71 -3.10
N THR A 113 -1.03 -1.55 -3.55
CA THR A 113 -1.53 -1.40 -4.93
C THR A 113 -0.45 -0.99 -5.93
N GLY A 114 0.67 -0.46 -5.46
CA GLY A 114 1.76 0.03 -6.29
C GLY A 114 1.42 1.21 -7.19
N ASN A 115 0.36 1.94 -6.89
CA ASN A 115 -0.19 3.02 -7.72
C ASN A 115 0.81 4.15 -8.00
N GLN A 116 1.75 4.42 -7.10
CA GLN A 116 2.75 5.48 -7.31
C GLN A 116 3.64 5.28 -8.54
N ARG A 117 3.66 4.08 -9.14
CA ARG A 117 4.42 3.76 -10.35
C ARG A 117 3.77 4.26 -11.62
N PHE A 118 2.48 4.58 -11.57
CA PHE A 118 1.66 4.84 -12.75
C PHE A 118 1.16 6.29 -12.79
N ALA A 119 0.85 6.75 -14.00
CA ALA A 119 0.21 8.03 -14.20
C ALA A 119 -1.19 8.04 -13.54
N PRO A 120 -1.65 9.16 -12.99
CA PRO A 120 -0.93 10.44 -12.87
C PRO A 120 0.01 10.54 -11.66
N LEU A 121 0.01 9.57 -10.76
CA LEU A 121 0.69 9.65 -9.46
C LEU A 121 2.21 9.75 -9.59
N ASN A 122 2.79 9.06 -10.58
CA ASN A 122 4.24 9.11 -10.83
C ASN A 122 4.75 10.48 -11.28
N SER A 123 3.86 11.38 -11.72
CA SER A 123 4.19 12.75 -12.13
C SER A 123 3.98 13.80 -11.03
N TRP A 124 3.48 13.39 -9.86
CA TRP A 124 3.34 14.31 -8.74
C TRP A 124 4.70 14.80 -8.27
N PRO A 125 4.85 16.12 -7.93
CA PRO A 125 6.14 16.65 -7.47
C PRO A 125 6.75 15.88 -6.31
N ASP A 126 5.92 15.43 -5.37
CA ASP A 126 6.35 14.67 -4.19
C ASP A 126 6.84 13.25 -4.52
N ASN A 127 6.53 12.75 -5.71
CA ASN A 127 6.96 11.44 -6.20
C ASN A 127 8.22 11.49 -7.07
N VAL A 128 8.83 12.66 -7.20
CA VAL A 128 10.06 12.82 -7.97
C VAL A 128 11.17 11.90 -7.43
N ASN A 129 11.88 11.23 -8.36
CA ASN A 129 13.00 10.31 -8.05
C ASN A 129 12.65 9.05 -7.25
N LEU A 130 11.37 8.74 -7.00
CA LEU A 130 11.00 7.48 -6.35
C LEU A 130 11.21 6.25 -7.24
N ASP A 131 11.33 6.43 -8.53
CA ASP A 131 11.82 5.39 -9.45
C ASP A 131 13.25 4.93 -9.10
N LYS A 132 14.12 5.86 -8.66
CA LYS A 132 15.47 5.54 -8.17
C LYS A 132 15.43 4.73 -6.89
N ALA A 133 14.55 5.10 -5.95
CA ALA A 133 14.34 4.32 -4.73
C ALA A 133 13.93 2.87 -5.04
N ARG A 134 12.99 2.68 -5.97
CA ARG A 134 12.59 1.33 -6.41
C ARG A 134 13.74 0.56 -7.09
N ARG A 135 14.55 1.26 -7.90
CA ARG A 135 15.72 0.65 -8.55
C ARG A 135 16.78 0.23 -7.53
N LEU A 136 17.05 1.04 -6.51
CA LEU A 136 17.97 0.69 -5.42
C LEU A 136 17.50 -0.56 -4.66
N LEU A 137 16.20 -0.68 -4.41
CA LEU A 137 15.61 -1.83 -3.70
C LEU A 137 15.46 -3.08 -4.58
N TRP A 138 15.70 -2.97 -5.90
CA TRP A 138 15.45 -4.08 -6.81
C TRP A 138 16.24 -5.37 -6.47
N PRO A 139 17.52 -5.34 -6.09
CA PRO A 139 18.25 -6.55 -5.68
C PRO A 139 17.63 -7.24 -4.46
N ILE A 140 17.16 -6.46 -3.49
CA ILE A 140 16.45 -6.98 -2.31
C ILE A 140 15.14 -7.65 -2.75
N LYS A 141 14.38 -6.98 -3.60
CA LYS A 141 13.13 -7.53 -4.12
C LYS A 141 13.36 -8.84 -4.89
N GLN A 142 14.42 -8.94 -5.68
CA GLN A 142 14.75 -10.17 -6.38
C GLN A 142 15.09 -11.32 -5.42
N LYS A 143 15.84 -11.02 -4.37
CA LYS A 143 16.24 -12.01 -3.37
C LYS A 143 15.07 -12.54 -2.54
N TYR A 144 14.10 -11.67 -2.20
CA TYR A 144 12.98 -11.98 -1.30
C TYR A 144 11.59 -11.90 -1.96
N GLY A 145 11.52 -11.70 -3.25
CA GLY A 145 10.34 -11.19 -3.97
C GLY A 145 9.12 -12.10 -4.09
N LYS A 146 9.22 -13.34 -3.66
CA LYS A 146 8.06 -14.26 -3.60
C LYS A 146 7.60 -14.52 -2.17
N LYS A 147 8.06 -13.74 -1.23
CA LYS A 147 7.83 -13.98 0.20
C LYS A 147 7.25 -12.76 0.88
#